data_64f3e4ec3781e2d7aec8222cf9865a4d
#
_entry.id   64f3e4ec3781e2d7aec8222cf9865a4d
#
_cell.length_a   1.000
_cell.length_b   1.000
_cell.length_c   1.000
_cell.angle_alpha   90.00
_cell.angle_beta   90.00
_cell.angle_gamma   90.00
#
_symmetry.space_group_name_H-M   'P 1'
#
loop_
_entity.id
_entity.type
_entity.pdbx_description
1 polymer ?
#
loop_
_entity_poly.entity_id
_entity_poly.type
_entity_poly.pdbx_seq_one_letter_code
_entity_poly.pdbx_strand_id
1 'polypeptide(L)'
;MQQFPGNFLSALFFAVGVVVLLASTVRAQSDHTHHPSESEEHQPLLTEPGNDVFGTIQEVIRELEADPDTDWSTVDLEALRQHLIDMRNFTLEVDVVSREPLSNGLQLVVEAASPAAATSLKRALQAHPPMLERETGWKMRVRSLSRGQYELHVTSSDAEDIEKIQGLGYIGLMASGGHHQRHHWMIATGKSPHDHSQSR
;
A
#
# COMPACT_ATOMS: atom_id res chain seq x y z
N MET A 1 -53.80 10.23 30.01
CA MET A 1 -54.25 10.02 31.40
C MET A 1 -53.00 9.65 32.19
N GLN A 2 -52.59 10.64 33.01
CA GLN A 2 -51.95 10.56 34.31
C GLN A 2 -50.52 9.98 34.35
N GLN A 3 -49.59 10.50 35.05
CA GLN A 3 -49.29 11.74 35.80
C GLN A 3 -47.91 11.48 36.43
N PHE A 4 -47.05 12.48 36.38
CA PHE A 4 -45.95 12.65 37.31
C PHE A 4 -46.46 12.79 38.75
N PRO A 5 -45.71 12.71 39.86
CA PRO A 5 -44.48 13.48 40.10
C PRO A 5 -43.50 12.87 41.13
N GLY A 6 -42.45 13.65 41.47
CA GLY A 6 -41.90 13.78 42.81
C GLY A 6 -40.37 13.88 42.86
N ASN A 7 -39.88 14.99 42.88
CA ASN A 7 -39.10 15.85 43.81
C ASN A 7 -38.47 15.17 45.03
N PHE A 8 -37.22 15.58 45.34
CA PHE A 8 -36.71 16.21 46.58
C PHE A 8 -35.19 16.11 46.59
N LEU A 9 -34.49 17.16 46.55
CA LEU A 9 -34.06 18.18 47.52
C LEU A 9 -32.71 17.85 48.20
N SER A 10 -31.76 18.73 47.94
CA SER A 10 -30.77 19.39 48.83
C SER A 10 -29.94 18.56 49.80
N ALA A 11 -28.63 18.80 49.70
CA ALA A 11 -27.82 19.22 50.85
C ALA A 11 -26.52 19.87 50.44
N LEU A 12 -26.41 21.11 50.82
CA LEU A 12 -25.29 22.04 50.82
C LEU A 12 -24.41 21.71 52.03
N PHE A 13 -23.11 21.54 51.85
CA PHE A 13 -22.17 21.68 52.97
C PHE A 13 -20.96 22.54 52.57
N PHE A 14 -20.90 23.67 53.22
CA PHE A 14 -19.77 24.56 53.37
C PHE A 14 -18.72 23.91 54.28
N ALA A 15 -17.46 24.01 53.95
CA ALA A 15 -16.40 23.96 54.93
C ALA A 15 -15.24 24.85 54.49
N VAL A 16 -14.97 25.75 55.34
CA VAL A 16 -14.06 26.85 55.43
C VAL A 16 -12.60 26.37 55.62
N GLY A 17 -11.70 27.01 54.91
CA GLY A 17 -10.43 27.55 55.41
C GLY A 17 -9.31 26.60 55.80
N VAL A 18 -8.14 26.83 55.19
CA VAL A 18 -6.90 27.24 55.89
C VAL A 18 -5.89 27.66 54.82
N VAL A 19 -5.53 28.92 54.85
CA VAL A 19 -4.38 29.45 54.14
C VAL A 19 -3.14 29.21 54.99
N VAL A 20 -2.19 28.46 54.51
CA VAL A 20 -0.86 28.36 55.08
C VAL A 20 0.14 28.98 54.10
N LEU A 21 0.56 30.19 54.41
CA LEU A 21 1.73 30.84 53.80
C LEU A 21 2.99 30.14 54.34
N LEU A 22 3.69 29.46 53.47
CA LEU A 22 5.07 29.07 53.71
C LEU A 22 5.98 29.78 52.69
N ALA A 23 6.74 30.71 53.24
CA ALA A 23 7.85 31.38 52.56
C ALA A 23 8.91 30.34 52.18
N SER A 24 9.22 30.21 50.93
CA SER A 24 10.30 29.35 50.44
C SER A 24 11.44 30.20 49.92
N THR A 25 12.55 29.97 50.51
CA THR A 25 13.88 30.50 50.21
C THR A 25 14.26 30.24 48.76
N VAL A 26 14.62 31.35 48.09
CA VAL A 26 15.31 31.33 46.79
C VAL A 26 16.67 30.67 47.00
N ARG A 27 16.86 29.54 46.36
CA ARG A 27 18.16 28.92 46.22
C ARG A 27 18.55 29.04 44.74
N ALA A 28 19.50 29.90 44.47
CA ALA A 28 20.15 29.99 43.19
C ALA A 28 20.82 28.64 42.90
N GLN A 29 20.41 27.98 41.86
CA GLN A 29 21.05 26.77 41.36
C GLN A 29 21.55 27.04 39.94
N SER A 30 22.82 26.81 39.83
CA SER A 30 23.71 26.98 38.69
C SER A 30 23.15 26.50 37.37
N ASP A 31 23.33 27.30 36.41
CA ASP A 31 23.25 27.08 34.97
C ASP A 31 24.00 25.79 34.57
N HIS A 32 23.27 24.74 34.34
CA HIS A 32 23.71 23.68 33.45
C HIS A 32 22.82 23.77 32.22
N THR A 33 23.35 24.43 31.21
CA THR A 33 22.88 24.31 29.84
C THR A 33 22.95 22.85 29.41
N HIS A 34 21.91 22.08 29.69
CA HIS A 34 21.60 20.90 28.92
C HIS A 34 21.05 21.40 27.57
N HIS A 35 21.93 21.39 26.58
CA HIS A 35 21.45 21.24 25.20
C HIS A 35 20.57 19.99 25.20
N PRO A 36 19.29 20.07 24.79
CA PRO A 36 18.57 18.90 24.39
C PRO A 36 19.38 18.34 23.21
N SER A 37 19.95 17.17 23.36
CA SER A 37 20.28 16.35 22.22
C SER A 37 18.97 16.26 21.43
N GLU A 38 18.92 16.93 20.30
CA GLU A 38 17.95 16.59 19.26
C GLU A 38 18.25 15.10 18.98
N SER A 39 17.49 14.22 19.65
CA SER A 39 17.30 12.89 19.15
C SER A 39 16.72 13.12 17.77
N GLU A 40 17.54 12.94 16.74
CA GLU A 40 17.05 12.78 15.39
C GLU A 40 15.97 11.70 15.48
N GLU A 41 14.73 12.15 15.48
CA GLU A 41 13.58 11.26 15.34
C GLU A 41 13.83 10.59 14.01
N HIS A 42 14.28 9.34 14.09
CA HIS A 42 14.44 8.48 12.93
C HIS A 42 13.02 8.27 12.36
N GLN A 43 12.60 9.21 11.52
CA GLN A 43 11.34 9.04 10.79
C GLN A 43 11.51 7.82 9.90
N PRO A 44 10.66 6.80 10.05
CA PRO A 44 10.73 5.64 9.20
C PRO A 44 10.58 6.12 7.76
N LEU A 45 11.57 5.83 6.92
CA LEU A 45 11.46 6.02 5.48
C LEU A 45 10.21 5.28 5.02
N LEU A 46 9.32 5.98 4.33
CA LEU A 46 8.17 5.34 3.69
C LEU A 46 8.72 4.34 2.67
N THR A 47 8.50 3.05 2.90
CA THR A 47 9.00 1.96 2.06
C THR A 47 7.96 1.47 1.05
N GLU A 48 6.78 2.10 1.04
CA GLU A 48 5.69 1.82 0.11
C GLU A 48 5.53 3.01 -0.84
N PRO A 49 6.33 3.08 -1.94
CA PRO A 49 6.13 4.09 -2.95
C PRO A 49 4.79 3.82 -3.63
N GLY A 50 3.83 4.73 -3.48
CA GLY A 50 2.55 4.67 -4.17
C GLY A 50 2.73 4.76 -5.71
N ASN A 51 1.65 5.11 -6.42
CA ASN A 51 1.70 5.33 -7.88
C ASN A 51 2.46 6.61 -8.28
N ASP A 52 3.16 7.25 -7.37
CA ASP A 52 4.03 8.38 -7.66
C ASP A 52 5.34 7.87 -8.30
N VAL A 53 5.38 7.94 -9.62
CA VAL A 53 6.53 7.55 -10.44
C VAL A 53 7.80 8.26 -9.97
N PHE A 54 7.71 9.55 -9.64
CA PHE A 54 8.85 10.34 -9.24
C PHE A 54 9.38 9.92 -7.86
N GLY A 55 8.50 9.73 -6.89
CA GLY A 55 8.86 9.29 -5.54
C GLY A 55 9.52 7.92 -5.55
N THR A 56 8.98 6.99 -6.32
CA THR A 56 9.56 5.65 -6.48
C THR A 56 10.97 5.70 -7.08
N ILE A 57 11.17 6.51 -8.12
CA ILE A 57 12.50 6.67 -8.74
C ILE A 57 13.49 7.30 -7.76
N GLN A 58 13.08 8.31 -6.98
CA GLN A 58 13.92 8.92 -5.96
C GLN A 58 14.34 7.91 -4.87
N GLU A 59 13.43 7.04 -4.44
CA GLU A 59 13.75 5.99 -3.48
C GLU A 59 14.78 5.03 -4.04
N VAL A 60 14.59 4.55 -5.27
CA VAL A 60 15.53 3.65 -5.93
C VAL A 60 16.90 4.30 -6.12
N ILE A 61 16.97 5.58 -6.48
CA ILE A 61 18.25 6.31 -6.59
C ILE A 61 18.98 6.32 -5.25
N ARG A 62 18.28 6.61 -4.14
CA ARG A 62 18.91 6.62 -2.80
C ARG A 62 19.50 5.26 -2.43
N GLU A 63 18.77 4.18 -2.72
CA GLU A 63 19.24 2.82 -2.45
C GLU A 63 20.44 2.46 -3.31
N LEU A 64 20.44 2.84 -4.61
CA LEU A 64 21.58 2.63 -5.51
C LEU A 64 22.81 3.43 -5.08
N GLU A 65 22.64 4.66 -4.60
CA GLU A 65 23.72 5.52 -4.09
C GLU A 65 24.27 5.03 -2.76
N ALA A 66 23.45 4.39 -1.94
CA ALA A 66 23.84 3.85 -0.65
C ALA A 66 24.65 2.55 -0.76
N ASP A 67 24.48 1.80 -1.85
CA ASP A 67 25.21 0.55 -2.10
C ASP A 67 26.53 0.84 -2.85
N PRO A 68 27.70 0.68 -2.19
CA PRO A 68 29.00 0.93 -2.83
C PRO A 68 29.33 -0.05 -3.96
N ASP A 69 28.63 -1.18 -4.02
CA ASP A 69 28.81 -2.21 -5.05
C ASP A 69 27.88 -2.01 -6.25
N THR A 70 27.13 -0.90 -6.32
CA THR A 70 26.25 -0.58 -7.44
C THR A 70 27.02 -0.49 -8.76
N ASP A 71 26.69 -1.39 -9.69
CA ASP A 71 27.16 -1.29 -11.08
C ASP A 71 26.29 -0.31 -11.87
N TRP A 72 26.70 0.95 -11.90
CA TRP A 72 25.99 2.01 -12.61
C TRP A 72 25.87 1.80 -14.12
N SER A 73 26.69 0.92 -14.70
CA SER A 73 26.61 0.60 -16.14
C SER A 73 25.38 -0.27 -16.49
N THR A 74 24.79 -0.94 -15.52
CA THR A 74 23.59 -1.78 -15.68
C THR A 74 22.31 -1.09 -15.23
N VAL A 75 22.40 0.07 -14.57
CA VAL A 75 21.24 0.80 -14.07
C VAL A 75 20.39 1.33 -15.23
N ASP A 76 19.09 0.98 -15.22
CA ASP A 76 18.11 1.40 -16.23
C ASP A 76 16.85 2.00 -15.57
N LEU A 77 16.95 3.24 -15.16
CA LEU A 77 15.82 3.99 -14.58
C LEU A 77 14.74 4.33 -15.61
N GLU A 78 15.08 4.30 -16.91
CA GLU A 78 14.08 4.52 -17.96
C GLU A 78 13.17 3.31 -18.13
N ALA A 79 13.70 2.09 -18.03
CA ALA A 79 12.90 0.87 -17.97
C ALA A 79 12.00 0.86 -16.72
N LEU A 80 12.52 1.29 -15.55
CA LEU A 80 11.71 1.44 -14.35
C LEU A 80 10.59 2.47 -14.56
N ARG A 81 10.89 3.64 -15.11
CA ARG A 81 9.88 4.66 -15.42
C ARG A 81 8.76 4.10 -16.29
N GLN A 82 9.10 3.35 -17.34
CA GLN A 82 8.11 2.74 -18.23
C GLN A 82 7.24 1.72 -17.49
N HIS A 83 7.82 0.91 -16.63
CA HIS A 83 7.09 -0.03 -15.79
C HIS A 83 6.09 0.68 -14.85
N LEU A 84 6.52 1.77 -14.20
CA LEU A 84 5.66 2.56 -13.32
C LEU A 84 4.52 3.25 -14.07
N ILE A 85 4.75 3.68 -15.32
CA ILE A 85 3.70 4.19 -16.21
C ILE A 85 2.69 3.09 -16.53
N ASP A 86 3.16 1.87 -16.85
CA ASP A 86 2.27 0.74 -17.09
C ASP A 86 1.43 0.42 -15.85
N MET A 87 2.02 0.42 -14.65
CA MET A 87 1.30 0.24 -13.39
C MET A 87 0.22 1.30 -13.19
N ARG A 88 0.56 2.57 -13.40
CA ARG A 88 -0.41 3.67 -13.31
C ARG A 88 -1.56 3.48 -14.29
N ASN A 89 -1.29 3.14 -15.53
CA ASN A 89 -2.31 2.98 -16.56
C ASN A 89 -3.29 1.87 -16.22
N PHE A 90 -2.83 0.68 -15.86
CA PHE A 90 -3.76 -0.40 -15.50
C PHE A 90 -4.46 -0.19 -14.15
N THR A 91 -3.91 0.66 -13.29
CA THR A 91 -4.54 1.01 -12.01
C THR A 91 -5.64 2.05 -12.18
N LEU A 92 -5.41 3.10 -12.98
CA LEU A 92 -6.28 4.28 -13.04
C LEU A 92 -7.15 4.34 -14.30
N GLU A 93 -6.76 3.66 -15.38
CA GLU A 93 -7.41 3.75 -16.69
C GLU A 93 -8.01 2.41 -17.13
N VAL A 94 -8.47 1.61 -16.16
CA VAL A 94 -9.20 0.36 -16.41
C VAL A 94 -10.51 0.38 -15.68
N ASP A 95 -11.59 0.21 -16.45
CA ASP A 95 -12.94 0.14 -15.94
C ASP A 95 -13.35 -1.31 -15.65
N VAL A 96 -14.05 -1.52 -14.54
CA VAL A 96 -14.71 -2.80 -14.22
C VAL A 96 -16.12 -2.77 -14.82
N VAL A 97 -16.28 -3.46 -15.94
CA VAL A 97 -17.56 -3.53 -16.68
C VAL A 97 -18.58 -4.42 -15.96
N SER A 98 -18.14 -5.56 -15.41
CA SER A 98 -18.97 -6.41 -14.56
C SER A 98 -18.16 -7.08 -13.46
N ARG A 99 -18.87 -7.43 -12.38
CA ARG A 99 -18.33 -8.10 -11.21
C ARG A 99 -19.37 -9.12 -10.72
N GLU A 100 -19.00 -10.39 -10.72
CA GLU A 100 -19.88 -11.48 -10.33
C GLU A 100 -19.19 -12.37 -9.29
N PRO A 101 -19.73 -12.47 -8.07
CA PRO A 101 -19.26 -13.42 -7.08
C PRO A 101 -19.46 -14.87 -7.57
N LEU A 102 -18.43 -15.68 -7.43
CA LEU A 102 -18.48 -17.13 -7.69
C LEU A 102 -18.49 -17.89 -6.36
N SER A 103 -18.96 -19.12 -6.36
CA SER A 103 -18.91 -19.99 -5.18
C SER A 103 -17.50 -20.27 -4.65
N ASN A 104 -16.47 -20.06 -5.49
CA ASN A 104 -15.06 -20.27 -5.17
C ASN A 104 -14.16 -19.06 -5.50
N GLY A 105 -14.73 -17.86 -5.63
CA GLY A 105 -13.94 -16.66 -5.95
C GLY A 105 -14.74 -15.53 -6.57
N LEU A 106 -14.19 -14.93 -7.62
CA LEU A 106 -14.73 -13.74 -8.28
C LEU A 106 -14.49 -13.80 -9.80
N GLN A 107 -15.52 -13.43 -10.57
CA GLN A 107 -15.40 -13.12 -11.98
C GLN A 107 -15.49 -11.62 -12.20
N LEU A 108 -14.62 -11.09 -13.05
CA LEU A 108 -14.60 -9.69 -13.46
C LEU A 108 -14.54 -9.60 -14.98
N VAL A 109 -15.20 -8.60 -15.54
CA VAL A 109 -14.93 -8.15 -16.91
C VAL A 109 -14.36 -6.75 -16.82
N VAL A 110 -13.21 -6.52 -17.43
CA VAL A 110 -12.49 -5.25 -17.39
C VAL A 110 -12.21 -4.75 -18.81
N GLU A 111 -12.15 -3.42 -18.95
CA GLU A 111 -11.90 -2.74 -20.20
C GLU A 111 -10.96 -1.56 -19.97
N ALA A 112 -9.97 -1.38 -20.85
CA ALA A 112 -9.07 -0.24 -20.76
C ALA A 112 -9.73 1.02 -21.39
N ALA A 113 -9.61 2.16 -20.70
CA ALA A 113 -10.19 3.43 -21.13
C ALA A 113 -9.40 4.13 -22.26
N SER A 114 -8.15 3.68 -22.52
CA SER A 114 -7.30 4.26 -23.57
C SER A 114 -6.44 3.19 -24.26
N PRO A 115 -5.90 3.45 -25.46
CA PRO A 115 -4.97 2.54 -26.13
C PRO A 115 -3.68 2.29 -25.33
N ALA A 116 -3.20 3.27 -24.58
CA ALA A 116 -2.05 3.13 -23.70
C ALA A 116 -2.37 2.15 -22.56
N ALA A 117 -3.51 2.36 -21.89
CA ALA A 117 -3.99 1.46 -20.85
C ALA A 117 -4.26 0.06 -21.37
N ALA A 118 -4.77 -0.10 -22.59
CA ALA A 118 -4.96 -1.42 -23.20
C ALA A 118 -3.65 -2.19 -23.37
N THR A 119 -2.58 -1.48 -23.75
CA THR A 119 -1.24 -2.07 -23.87
C THR A 119 -0.69 -2.48 -22.51
N SER A 120 -0.79 -1.59 -21.52
CA SER A 120 -0.34 -1.83 -20.15
C SER A 120 -1.14 -2.97 -19.48
N LEU A 121 -2.47 -2.97 -19.62
CA LEU A 121 -3.35 -4.01 -19.10
C LEU A 121 -3.00 -5.39 -19.69
N LYS A 122 -2.78 -5.47 -21.00
CA LYS A 122 -2.38 -6.71 -21.65
C LYS A 122 -1.09 -7.27 -21.06
N ARG A 123 -0.05 -6.42 -20.87
CA ARG A 123 1.22 -6.84 -20.26
C ARG A 123 1.01 -7.30 -18.81
N ALA A 124 0.27 -6.53 -18.03
CA ALA A 124 -0.04 -6.89 -16.64
C ALA A 124 -0.76 -8.24 -16.55
N LEU A 125 -1.80 -8.46 -17.36
CA LEU A 125 -2.57 -9.71 -17.36
C LEU A 125 -1.78 -10.92 -17.88
N GLN A 126 -0.70 -10.71 -18.59
CA GLN A 126 0.22 -11.81 -19.00
C GLN A 126 1.20 -12.16 -17.87
N ALA A 127 1.66 -11.18 -17.12
CA ALA A 127 2.70 -11.36 -16.10
C ALA A 127 2.14 -11.67 -14.70
N HIS A 128 1.01 -11.06 -14.33
CA HIS A 128 0.48 -11.10 -12.97
C HIS A 128 -0.07 -12.45 -12.49
N PRO A 129 -0.81 -13.26 -13.31
CA PRO A 129 -1.43 -14.49 -12.83
C PRO A 129 -0.47 -15.50 -12.18
N PRO A 130 0.70 -15.84 -12.74
CA PRO A 130 1.63 -16.76 -12.11
C PRO A 130 2.26 -16.21 -10.83
N MET A 131 2.33 -14.89 -10.70
CA MET A 131 2.87 -14.24 -9.50
C MET A 131 1.84 -14.25 -8.39
N LEU A 132 0.59 -13.92 -8.68
CA LEU A 132 -0.52 -14.01 -7.75
C LEU A 132 -0.65 -15.44 -7.19
N GLU A 133 -0.61 -16.48 -8.05
CA GLU A 133 -0.70 -17.87 -7.62
C GLU A 133 0.46 -18.25 -6.68
N ARG A 134 1.68 -17.83 -6.98
CA ARG A 134 2.86 -18.13 -6.16
C ARG A 134 2.81 -17.48 -4.78
N GLU A 135 2.28 -16.27 -4.69
CA GLU A 135 2.31 -15.49 -3.46
C GLU A 135 1.08 -15.69 -2.58
N THR A 136 -0.06 -16.00 -3.17
CA THR A 136 -1.33 -16.13 -2.45
C THR A 136 -1.94 -17.51 -2.52
N GLY A 137 -1.52 -18.37 -3.48
CA GLY A 137 -2.18 -19.62 -3.79
C GLY A 137 -3.43 -19.46 -4.67
N TRP A 138 -3.85 -18.23 -4.98
CA TRP A 138 -5.04 -17.97 -5.79
C TRP A 138 -4.74 -18.15 -7.28
N LYS A 139 -5.69 -18.71 -7.99
CA LYS A 139 -5.57 -18.93 -9.44
C LYS A 139 -6.31 -17.85 -10.19
N MET A 140 -5.60 -17.12 -11.03
CA MET A 140 -6.20 -16.16 -11.96
C MET A 140 -6.15 -16.72 -13.37
N ARG A 141 -7.33 -16.86 -13.99
CA ARG A 141 -7.48 -17.17 -15.42
C ARG A 141 -7.93 -15.94 -16.16
N VAL A 142 -7.30 -15.68 -17.29
CA VAL A 142 -7.57 -14.52 -18.13
C VAL A 142 -8.07 -14.99 -19.48
N ARG A 143 -9.19 -14.45 -19.93
CA ARG A 143 -9.76 -14.69 -21.25
C ARG A 143 -9.97 -13.37 -21.97
N SER A 144 -9.41 -13.23 -23.16
CA SER A 144 -9.70 -12.07 -24.02
C SER A 144 -11.11 -12.20 -24.59
N LEU A 145 -11.88 -11.11 -24.52
CA LEU A 145 -13.21 -10.97 -25.10
C LEU A 145 -13.16 -10.09 -26.37
N SER A 146 -14.32 -9.89 -26.99
CA SER A 146 -14.48 -8.91 -28.07
C SER A 146 -14.28 -7.47 -27.54
N ARG A 147 -13.98 -6.53 -28.43
CA ARG A 147 -13.84 -5.11 -28.14
C ARG A 147 -12.71 -4.75 -27.15
N GLY A 148 -11.69 -5.59 -27.00
CA GLY A 148 -10.56 -5.30 -26.12
C GLY A 148 -10.80 -5.52 -24.64
N GLN A 149 -11.92 -6.15 -24.28
CA GLN A 149 -12.23 -6.54 -22.91
C GLN A 149 -11.50 -7.82 -22.51
N TYR A 150 -11.30 -7.99 -21.21
CA TYR A 150 -10.78 -9.20 -20.60
C TYR A 150 -11.71 -9.70 -19.50
N GLU A 151 -11.93 -11.00 -19.49
CA GLU A 151 -12.59 -11.67 -18.39
C GLU A 151 -11.54 -12.33 -17.50
N LEU A 152 -11.65 -12.05 -16.20
CA LEU A 152 -10.76 -12.53 -15.17
C LEU A 152 -11.55 -13.44 -14.24
N HIS A 153 -11.08 -14.67 -14.01
CA HIS A 153 -11.62 -15.58 -13.00
C HIS A 153 -10.54 -15.78 -11.95
N VAL A 154 -10.76 -15.26 -10.74
CA VAL A 154 -9.86 -15.45 -9.60
C VAL A 154 -10.52 -16.37 -8.60
N THR A 155 -9.87 -17.48 -8.29
CA THR A 155 -10.43 -18.55 -7.47
C THR A 155 -9.44 -19.05 -6.43
N SER A 156 -9.96 -19.53 -5.29
CA SER A 156 -9.24 -20.31 -4.28
C SER A 156 -9.94 -21.63 -3.98
N SER A 157 -9.17 -22.58 -3.50
CA SER A 157 -9.71 -23.81 -2.89
C SER A 157 -10.00 -23.64 -1.39
N ASP A 158 -9.53 -22.55 -0.79
CA ASP A 158 -9.74 -22.22 0.61
C ASP A 158 -11.00 -21.33 0.75
N ALA A 159 -11.92 -21.77 1.59
CA ALA A 159 -13.17 -21.04 1.84
C ALA A 159 -12.95 -19.67 2.49
N GLU A 160 -11.89 -19.52 3.29
CA GLU A 160 -11.56 -18.25 3.96
C GLU A 160 -11.11 -17.18 2.96
N ASP A 161 -10.51 -17.58 1.84
CA ASP A 161 -10.07 -16.68 0.80
C ASP A 161 -11.20 -16.12 -0.06
N ILE A 162 -12.33 -16.81 -0.15
CA ILE A 162 -13.39 -16.46 -1.11
C ILE A 162 -13.94 -15.06 -0.83
N GLU A 163 -14.28 -14.75 0.42
CA GLU A 163 -14.78 -13.44 0.80
C GLU A 163 -13.71 -12.36 0.58
N LYS A 164 -12.44 -12.67 0.86
CA LYS A 164 -11.33 -11.77 0.63
C LYS A 164 -11.14 -11.47 -0.86
N ILE A 165 -11.11 -12.48 -1.73
CA ILE A 165 -11.04 -12.34 -3.18
C ILE A 165 -12.20 -11.47 -3.69
N GLN A 166 -13.40 -11.74 -3.21
CA GLN A 166 -14.57 -10.94 -3.56
C GLN A 166 -14.45 -9.50 -3.05
N GLY A 167 -13.97 -9.27 -1.81
CA GLY A 167 -13.80 -7.94 -1.23
C GLY A 167 -12.77 -7.09 -1.96
N LEU A 168 -11.65 -7.69 -2.37
CA LEU A 168 -10.53 -7.02 -3.05
C LEU A 168 -10.92 -6.42 -4.41
N GLY A 169 -11.78 -7.09 -5.17
CA GLY A 169 -12.16 -6.63 -6.50
C GLY A 169 -10.96 -6.54 -7.45
N TYR A 170 -11.11 -5.80 -8.57
CA TYR A 170 -10.05 -5.69 -9.57
C TYR A 170 -8.75 -5.14 -8.98
N ILE A 171 -8.82 -3.95 -8.40
CA ILE A 171 -7.59 -3.26 -7.97
C ILE A 171 -6.89 -3.96 -6.80
N GLY A 172 -7.64 -4.50 -5.84
CA GLY A 172 -7.06 -5.25 -4.74
C GLY A 172 -6.38 -6.53 -5.20
N LEU A 173 -6.97 -7.23 -6.19
CA LEU A 173 -6.35 -8.43 -6.78
C LEU A 173 -5.08 -8.09 -7.56
N MET A 174 -5.05 -6.98 -8.30
CA MET A 174 -3.86 -6.53 -9.02
C MET A 174 -2.75 -6.02 -8.10
N ALA A 175 -3.09 -5.49 -6.93
CA ALA A 175 -2.15 -5.01 -5.92
C ALA A 175 -1.75 -6.10 -4.89
N SER A 176 -2.39 -7.28 -4.94
CA SER A 176 -2.07 -8.36 -4.00
C SER A 176 -0.69 -8.96 -4.26
N GLY A 177 0.03 -9.21 -3.17
CA GLY A 177 1.39 -9.76 -3.18
C GLY A 177 2.46 -8.72 -2.87
N GLY A 178 3.64 -9.20 -2.47
CA GLY A 178 4.80 -8.37 -2.08
C GLY A 178 5.84 -8.16 -3.19
N HIS A 179 5.50 -8.51 -4.43
CA HIS A 179 6.48 -8.55 -5.53
C HIS A 179 6.82 -7.20 -6.14
N HIS A 180 5.96 -6.18 -6.01
CA HIS A 180 6.13 -4.90 -6.71
C HIS A 180 7.45 -4.21 -6.39
N GLN A 181 7.83 -4.09 -5.13
CA GLN A 181 9.09 -3.45 -4.72
C GLN A 181 10.31 -4.18 -5.27
N ARG A 182 10.31 -5.51 -5.18
CA ARG A 182 11.38 -6.34 -5.74
C ARG A 182 11.48 -6.19 -7.26
N HIS A 183 10.36 -6.06 -7.95
CA HIS A 183 10.33 -5.82 -9.40
C HIS A 183 10.96 -4.48 -9.74
N HIS A 184 10.62 -3.41 -9.02
CA HIS A 184 11.20 -2.10 -9.24
C HIS A 184 12.72 -2.14 -9.14
N TRP A 185 13.25 -2.80 -8.10
CA TRP A 185 14.68 -2.97 -7.92
C TRP A 185 15.33 -3.78 -9.03
N MET A 186 14.74 -4.90 -9.42
CA MET A 186 15.25 -5.74 -10.50
C MET A 186 15.31 -4.99 -11.82
N ILE A 187 14.24 -4.27 -12.19
CA ILE A 187 14.21 -3.47 -13.42
C ILE A 187 15.25 -2.36 -13.39
N ALA A 188 15.33 -1.62 -12.28
CA ALA A 188 16.28 -0.51 -12.13
C ALA A 188 17.75 -0.95 -12.24
N THR A 189 18.04 -2.19 -11.79
CA THR A 189 19.39 -2.79 -11.88
C THR A 189 19.61 -3.60 -13.17
N GLY A 190 18.80 -3.38 -14.21
CA GLY A 190 18.91 -4.03 -15.52
C GLY A 190 18.56 -5.52 -15.55
N LYS A 191 17.87 -6.02 -14.50
CA LYS A 191 17.45 -7.43 -14.41
C LYS A 191 16.03 -7.61 -14.89
N SER A 192 15.73 -8.75 -15.56
CA SER A 192 14.35 -9.09 -15.91
C SER A 192 13.62 -9.71 -14.71
N PRO A 193 12.50 -9.13 -14.24
CA PRO A 193 11.73 -9.71 -13.13
C PRO A 193 11.00 -11.01 -13.50
N HIS A 194 10.99 -11.38 -14.79
CA HIS A 194 10.29 -12.54 -15.33
C HIS A 194 11.21 -13.68 -15.78
N ASP A 195 12.54 -13.49 -15.71
CA ASP A 195 13.51 -14.52 -16.04
C ASP A 195 13.70 -15.51 -14.88
N HIS A 196 13.05 -16.65 -14.96
CA HIS A 196 13.20 -17.76 -14.00
C HIS A 196 14.42 -18.66 -14.26
N SER A 197 15.36 -18.23 -15.15
CA SER A 197 16.50 -19.06 -15.58
C SER A 197 17.69 -19.05 -14.62
N GLN A 198 17.65 -18.33 -13.48
CA GLN A 198 18.79 -18.20 -12.57
C GLN A 198 18.58 -18.82 -11.17
N SER A 199 17.78 -19.88 -11.07
CA SER A 199 17.72 -20.70 -9.86
C SER A 199 18.11 -22.14 -10.18
N ARG A 200 19.43 -22.35 -10.33
CA ARG A 200 20.05 -23.68 -10.26
C ARG A 200 21.25 -23.62 -9.35
#